data_0f892570d7cd4a4929be68f6358e4145
#
_entry.id   0f892570d7cd4a4929be68f6358e4145
#
_cell.length_a   1.000
_cell.length_b   1.000
_cell.length_c   1.000
_cell.angle_alpha   90.00
_cell.angle_beta   90.00
_cell.angle_gamma   90.00
#
_symmetry.space_group_name_H-M   'P 1'
#
loop_
_entity.id
_entity.type
_entity.pdbx_description
1 polymer ?
#
loop_
_entity_poly.entity_id
_entity_poly.type
_entity_poly.pdbx_seq_one_letter_code
_entity_poly.pdbx_strand_id
1 'polypeptide(L)'
;MPKRKKVTIVGAGNVGATAAHWIAAEDLADIVLVDIVEGMPQGKALDLKEAAPVYGFDLNIVGTNNYEETADSDVVVITAGVPRKKDPETGKYPSRDELVKTNQQIVGEVTRQVAKYSPEAVLVIVSNPLDAMCHVALHESGFPRERIVGQAGALDTARYMTFIAMELGVSVKDVHGMVLGGHGDQMVPLPHHTSVAGIPVLELMDRETLDAIIERTRKGGGEIVGLLGYSGYYAPAAATVSMVEAIVKDQKRVIPSAAYLEGEYGYNRLFMGVPVVLGAGGIGTG
;
A
#
# COMPACT_ATOMS: atom_id res chain seq x y z
N MET A 1 29.99 -4.83 -8.35
CA MET A 1 29.06 -4.73 -7.20
C MET A 1 27.76 -5.42 -7.60
N PRO A 2 27.03 -6.09 -6.73
CA PRO A 2 25.72 -6.60 -7.08
C PRO A 2 24.82 -5.41 -7.50
N LYS A 3 23.97 -5.63 -8.51
CA LYS A 3 23.02 -4.61 -8.99
C LYS A 3 22.09 -4.23 -7.82
N ARG A 4 21.95 -2.94 -7.51
CA ARG A 4 20.95 -2.48 -6.53
C ARG A 4 19.55 -2.90 -6.97
N LYS A 5 18.68 -3.17 -6.02
CA LYS A 5 17.27 -3.36 -6.28
C LYS A 5 16.66 -2.06 -6.81
N LYS A 6 15.67 -2.18 -7.68
CA LYS A 6 14.95 -1.05 -8.27
C LYS A 6 13.47 -1.11 -7.91
N VAL A 7 12.94 -0.01 -7.42
CA VAL A 7 11.52 0.18 -7.13
C VAL A 7 10.97 1.27 -8.04
N THR A 8 9.97 0.91 -8.84
CA THR A 8 9.19 1.89 -9.60
C THR A 8 7.93 2.24 -8.83
N ILE A 9 7.58 3.53 -8.77
CA ILE A 9 6.34 4.03 -8.20
C ILE A 9 5.58 4.74 -9.30
N VAL A 10 4.44 4.19 -9.71
CA VAL A 10 3.55 4.80 -10.70
C VAL A 10 2.45 5.57 -9.99
N GLY A 11 2.46 6.88 -10.20
CA GLY A 11 1.70 7.87 -9.46
C GLY A 11 2.59 8.66 -8.50
N ALA A 12 3.13 9.79 -8.95
CA ALA A 12 3.98 10.67 -8.13
C ALA A 12 3.16 11.68 -7.28
N GLY A 13 1.91 11.33 -6.96
CA GLY A 13 1.07 12.09 -6.03
C GLY A 13 1.59 12.03 -4.58
N ASN A 14 0.73 12.40 -3.61
CA ASN A 14 1.15 12.45 -2.21
C ASN A 14 1.62 11.10 -1.66
N VAL A 15 0.87 10.01 -1.91
CA VAL A 15 1.24 8.67 -1.42
C VAL A 15 2.54 8.19 -2.07
N GLY A 16 2.63 8.27 -3.41
CA GLY A 16 3.80 7.78 -4.14
C GLY A 16 5.07 8.56 -3.82
N ALA A 17 5.00 9.89 -3.74
CA ALA A 17 6.15 10.72 -3.37
C ALA A 17 6.60 10.49 -1.92
N THR A 18 5.66 10.28 -0.99
CA THR A 18 6.00 9.96 0.40
C THR A 18 6.61 8.57 0.52
N ALA A 19 6.12 7.59 -0.27
CA ALA A 19 6.74 6.27 -0.32
C ALA A 19 8.17 6.35 -0.89
N ALA A 20 8.38 7.11 -1.97
CA ALA A 20 9.73 7.35 -2.51
C ALA A 20 10.66 7.98 -1.47
N HIS A 21 10.19 8.98 -0.73
CA HIS A 21 10.95 9.60 0.36
C HIS A 21 11.40 8.58 1.41
N TRP A 22 10.52 7.70 1.86
CA TRP A 22 10.90 6.71 2.88
C TRP A 22 11.79 5.60 2.33
N ILE A 23 11.57 5.14 1.09
CA ILE A 23 12.48 4.21 0.41
C ILE A 23 13.89 4.82 0.33
N ALA A 24 13.99 6.11 0.01
CA ALA A 24 15.26 6.82 -0.03
C ALA A 24 15.88 6.99 1.37
N ALA A 25 15.09 7.42 2.34
CA ALA A 25 15.56 7.63 3.72
C ALA A 25 16.10 6.35 4.38
N GLU A 26 15.58 5.18 3.98
CA GLU A 26 16.04 3.87 4.45
C GLU A 26 17.11 3.22 3.53
N ASP A 27 17.55 3.92 2.49
CA ASP A 27 18.53 3.46 1.49
C ASP A 27 18.19 2.07 0.91
N LEU A 28 16.89 1.82 0.65
CA LEU A 28 16.40 0.48 0.31
C LEU A 28 16.68 0.07 -1.13
N ALA A 29 16.45 0.96 -2.10
CA ALA A 29 16.51 0.63 -3.53
C ALA A 29 16.62 1.89 -4.39
N ASP A 30 17.13 1.74 -5.62
CA ASP A 30 17.00 2.77 -6.66
C ASP A 30 15.53 3.03 -6.97
N ILE A 31 15.17 4.28 -7.27
CA ILE A 31 13.76 4.72 -7.38
C ILE A 31 13.48 5.28 -8.78
N VAL A 32 12.38 4.85 -9.37
CA VAL A 32 11.80 5.50 -10.55
C VAL A 32 10.40 6.00 -10.19
N LEU A 33 10.19 7.31 -10.27
CA LEU A 33 8.89 7.95 -10.13
C LEU A 33 8.28 8.18 -11.52
N VAL A 34 7.08 7.63 -11.74
CA VAL A 34 6.34 7.82 -12.99
C VAL A 34 5.05 8.58 -12.72
N ASP A 35 4.74 9.59 -13.53
CA ASP A 35 3.44 10.26 -13.52
C ASP A 35 3.13 10.85 -14.89
N ILE A 36 1.84 11.00 -15.19
CA ILE A 36 1.38 11.63 -16.44
C ILE A 36 1.54 13.16 -16.44
N VAL A 37 1.64 13.76 -15.26
CA VAL A 37 1.79 15.23 -15.13
C VAL A 37 3.23 15.60 -15.45
N GLU A 38 3.41 16.32 -16.55
CA GLU A 38 4.73 16.74 -17.01
C GLU A 38 5.47 17.58 -15.95
N GLY A 39 6.74 17.29 -15.74
CA GLY A 39 7.60 17.98 -14.79
C GLY A 39 7.42 17.55 -13.32
N MET A 40 6.27 17.00 -12.94
CA MET A 40 6.01 16.64 -11.54
C MET A 40 6.90 15.51 -11.02
N PRO A 41 7.02 14.36 -11.69
CA PRO A 41 7.89 13.29 -11.22
C PRO A 41 9.36 13.70 -11.27
N GLN A 42 9.78 14.47 -12.27
CA GLN A 42 11.14 14.99 -12.42
C GLN A 42 11.50 15.94 -11.26
N GLY A 43 10.61 16.88 -10.95
CA GLY A 43 10.79 17.85 -9.87
C GLY A 43 10.92 17.15 -8.52
N LYS A 44 10.03 16.20 -8.22
CA LYS A 44 10.08 15.42 -6.96
C LYS A 44 11.33 14.52 -6.86
N ALA A 45 11.73 13.92 -7.95
CA ALA A 45 12.96 13.11 -7.99
C ALA A 45 14.21 13.98 -7.77
N LEU A 46 14.24 15.19 -8.32
CA LEU A 46 15.34 16.14 -8.13
C LEU A 46 15.40 16.62 -6.68
N ASP A 47 14.29 17.08 -6.13
CA ASP A 47 14.17 17.53 -4.73
C ASP A 47 14.64 16.43 -3.76
N LEU A 48 14.21 15.19 -4.00
CA LEU A 48 14.64 14.06 -3.20
C LEU A 48 16.16 13.76 -3.35
N LYS A 49 16.73 13.92 -4.55
CA LYS A 49 18.18 13.83 -4.77
C LYS A 49 18.95 14.92 -4.02
N GLU A 50 18.42 16.13 -3.96
CA GLU A 50 19.05 17.22 -3.22
C GLU A 50 19.07 17.00 -1.71
N ALA A 51 18.14 16.17 -1.18
CA ALA A 51 18.16 15.75 0.22
C ALA A 51 19.28 14.71 0.52
N ALA A 52 19.77 13.99 -0.48
CA ALA A 52 20.73 12.91 -0.30
C ALA A 52 22.03 13.31 0.43
N PRO A 53 22.72 14.41 0.08
CA PRO A 53 23.93 14.83 0.78
C PRO A 53 23.71 15.21 2.24
N VAL A 54 22.50 15.62 2.58
CA VAL A 54 22.13 16.05 3.94
C VAL A 54 21.69 14.87 4.79
N TYR A 55 20.90 13.95 4.20
CA TYR A 55 20.33 12.82 4.93
C TYR A 55 21.24 11.59 4.97
N GLY A 56 22.07 11.39 3.93
CA GLY A 56 23.12 10.37 3.91
C GLY A 56 22.78 9.10 3.11
N PHE A 57 21.80 9.14 2.21
CA PHE A 57 21.56 8.06 1.24
C PHE A 57 22.24 8.33 -0.11
N ASP A 58 22.50 7.29 -0.90
CA ASP A 58 23.15 7.39 -2.21
C ASP A 58 22.46 6.47 -3.23
N LEU A 59 21.27 6.86 -3.65
CA LEU A 59 20.42 6.10 -4.58
C LEU A 59 20.33 6.78 -5.94
N ASN A 60 20.15 5.98 -6.99
CA ASN A 60 19.70 6.52 -8.25
C ASN A 60 18.19 6.78 -8.18
N ILE A 61 17.78 8.04 -8.33
CA ILE A 61 16.37 8.46 -8.28
C ILE A 61 16.03 9.14 -9.59
N VAL A 62 15.09 8.61 -10.34
CA VAL A 62 14.66 9.13 -11.66
C VAL A 62 13.18 9.49 -11.62
N GLY A 63 12.85 10.67 -12.15
CA GLY A 63 11.47 11.06 -12.43
C GLY A 63 11.22 11.06 -13.93
N THR A 64 10.12 10.45 -14.39
CA THR A 64 9.83 10.32 -15.82
C THR A 64 8.33 10.33 -16.10
N ASN A 65 7.95 10.74 -17.32
CA ASN A 65 6.59 10.60 -17.82
C ASN A 65 6.42 9.36 -18.73
N ASN A 66 7.48 8.58 -18.90
CA ASN A 66 7.53 7.38 -19.75
C ASN A 66 7.88 6.14 -18.93
N TYR A 67 7.78 4.96 -19.55
CA TYR A 67 8.00 3.69 -18.84
C TYR A 67 9.35 3.03 -19.13
N GLU A 68 10.16 3.55 -20.06
CA GLU A 68 11.47 2.99 -20.43
C GLU A 68 12.41 2.88 -19.21
N GLU A 69 12.42 3.91 -18.37
CA GLU A 69 13.24 3.96 -17.15
C GLU A 69 12.81 2.92 -16.09
N THR A 70 11.58 2.42 -16.19
CA THR A 70 11.06 1.40 -15.26
C THR A 70 11.58 0.00 -15.56
N ALA A 71 12.25 -0.21 -16.68
CA ALA A 71 12.71 -1.53 -17.12
C ALA A 71 13.49 -2.27 -16.02
N ASP A 72 13.21 -3.57 -15.88
CA ASP A 72 13.85 -4.44 -14.87
C ASP A 72 13.67 -3.99 -13.41
N SER A 73 12.52 -3.42 -13.06
CA SER A 73 12.18 -3.15 -11.67
C SER A 73 11.90 -4.45 -10.91
N ASP A 74 12.39 -4.56 -9.69
CA ASP A 74 12.11 -5.68 -8.78
C ASP A 74 10.70 -5.56 -8.17
N VAL A 75 10.30 -4.32 -7.85
CA VAL A 75 8.98 -4.02 -7.30
C VAL A 75 8.38 -2.83 -8.05
N VAL A 76 7.10 -2.92 -8.38
CA VAL A 76 6.34 -1.77 -8.89
C VAL A 76 5.16 -1.47 -7.97
N VAL A 77 5.14 -0.28 -7.43
CA VAL A 77 4.06 0.25 -6.60
C VAL A 77 3.11 1.05 -7.49
N ILE A 78 1.84 0.68 -7.53
CA ILE A 78 0.82 1.38 -8.32
C ILE A 78 -0.08 2.18 -7.39
N THR A 79 0.16 3.49 -7.34
CA THR A 79 -0.66 4.47 -6.61
C THR A 79 -1.49 5.34 -7.55
N ALA A 80 -1.32 5.14 -8.87
CA ALA A 80 -2.01 5.89 -9.91
C ALA A 80 -3.51 5.65 -9.84
N GLY A 81 -4.29 6.70 -9.99
CA GLY A 81 -5.74 6.66 -9.98
C GLY A 81 -6.34 8.00 -9.55
N VAL A 82 -7.63 8.16 -9.82
CA VAL A 82 -8.39 9.33 -9.40
C VAL A 82 -8.94 9.10 -7.99
N PRO A 83 -8.62 9.95 -7.01
CA PRO A 83 -9.18 9.86 -5.68
C PRO A 83 -10.66 10.27 -5.69
N ARG A 84 -11.44 9.74 -4.74
CA ARG A 84 -12.84 10.14 -4.57
C ARG A 84 -12.91 11.57 -4.03
N LYS A 85 -13.03 12.53 -4.92
CA LYS A 85 -13.17 13.96 -4.58
C LYS A 85 -14.55 14.46 -4.98
N LYS A 86 -15.07 15.48 -4.27
CA LYS A 86 -16.23 16.22 -4.72
C LYS A 86 -15.92 16.91 -6.04
N ASP A 87 -16.81 16.78 -6.98
CA ASP A 87 -16.82 17.59 -8.19
C ASP A 87 -17.00 19.07 -7.80
N PRO A 88 -16.08 19.97 -8.20
CA PRO A 88 -16.11 21.36 -7.80
C PRO A 88 -17.33 22.13 -8.35
N GLU A 89 -17.91 21.68 -9.48
CA GLU A 89 -19.06 22.35 -10.10
C GLU A 89 -20.39 21.86 -9.53
N THR A 90 -20.52 20.54 -9.31
CA THR A 90 -21.78 19.94 -8.85
C THR A 90 -21.83 19.70 -7.35
N GLY A 91 -20.70 19.75 -6.66
CA GLY A 91 -20.56 19.47 -5.22
C GLY A 91 -20.83 17.99 -4.86
N LYS A 92 -21.00 17.12 -5.84
CA LYS A 92 -21.29 15.69 -5.64
C LYS A 92 -20.02 14.85 -5.69
N TYR A 93 -20.01 13.76 -4.94
CA TYR A 93 -18.98 12.72 -5.11
C TYR A 93 -19.35 11.81 -6.29
N PRO A 94 -18.39 11.33 -7.08
CA PRO A 94 -18.64 10.29 -8.07
C PRO A 94 -19.22 9.04 -7.40
N SER A 95 -20.06 8.32 -8.10
CA SER A 95 -20.55 7.03 -7.65
C SER A 95 -19.40 6.03 -7.51
N ARG A 96 -19.60 4.95 -6.76
CA ARG A 96 -18.60 3.88 -6.67
C ARG A 96 -18.30 3.27 -8.04
N ASP A 97 -19.32 3.07 -8.86
CA ASP A 97 -19.19 2.46 -10.19
C ASP A 97 -18.41 3.36 -11.17
N GLU A 98 -18.64 4.68 -11.15
CA GLU A 98 -17.86 5.62 -11.95
C GLU A 98 -16.39 5.63 -11.55
N LEU A 99 -16.12 5.59 -10.24
CA LEU A 99 -14.74 5.53 -9.74
C LEU A 99 -14.06 4.22 -10.14
N VAL A 100 -14.75 3.08 -10.04
CA VAL A 100 -14.24 1.78 -10.50
C VAL A 100 -13.90 1.82 -11.97
N LYS A 101 -14.80 2.29 -12.84
CA LYS A 101 -14.57 2.37 -14.30
C LYS A 101 -13.37 3.24 -14.66
N THR A 102 -13.27 4.42 -14.04
CA THR A 102 -12.14 5.32 -14.31
C THR A 102 -10.82 4.71 -13.86
N ASN A 103 -10.76 4.20 -12.64
CA ASN A 103 -9.52 3.64 -12.11
C ASN A 103 -9.16 2.30 -12.76
N GLN A 104 -10.12 1.50 -13.20
CA GLN A 104 -9.88 0.30 -14.01
C GLN A 104 -9.11 0.63 -15.30
N GLN A 105 -9.49 1.70 -16.01
CA GLN A 105 -8.79 2.10 -17.21
C GLN A 105 -7.36 2.55 -16.90
N ILE A 106 -7.18 3.38 -15.86
CA ILE A 106 -5.87 3.90 -15.47
C ILE A 106 -4.95 2.75 -15.02
N VAL A 107 -5.40 1.95 -14.06
CA VAL A 107 -4.60 0.83 -13.51
C VAL A 107 -4.33 -0.23 -14.56
N GLY A 108 -5.30 -0.51 -15.44
CA GLY A 108 -5.12 -1.43 -16.55
C GLY A 108 -4.03 -0.98 -17.52
N GLU A 109 -4.05 0.29 -17.93
CA GLU A 109 -3.01 0.83 -18.83
C GLU A 109 -1.63 0.81 -18.15
N VAL A 110 -1.54 1.31 -16.90
CA VAL A 110 -0.32 1.26 -16.11
C VAL A 110 0.22 -0.16 -16.01
N THR A 111 -0.64 -1.13 -15.71
CA THR A 111 -0.23 -2.53 -15.55
C THR A 111 0.30 -3.13 -16.84
N ARG A 112 -0.32 -2.85 -17.99
CA ARG A 112 0.19 -3.30 -19.30
C ARG A 112 1.59 -2.75 -19.59
N GLN A 113 1.82 -1.46 -19.31
CA GLN A 113 3.15 -0.85 -19.47
C GLN A 113 4.18 -1.49 -18.52
N VAL A 114 3.82 -1.67 -17.27
CA VAL A 114 4.68 -2.34 -16.29
C VAL A 114 5.03 -3.76 -16.70
N ALA A 115 4.05 -4.55 -17.13
CA ALA A 115 4.27 -5.92 -17.58
C ALA A 115 5.22 -6.00 -18.79
N LYS A 116 5.18 -5.00 -19.68
CA LYS A 116 6.09 -4.90 -20.82
C LYS A 116 7.54 -4.63 -20.44
N TYR A 117 7.78 -3.71 -19.49
CA TYR A 117 9.13 -3.26 -19.15
C TYR A 117 9.74 -3.99 -17.95
N SER A 118 8.91 -4.53 -17.05
CA SER A 118 9.34 -5.21 -15.83
C SER A 118 8.57 -6.52 -15.62
N PRO A 119 8.73 -7.51 -16.52
CA PRO A 119 7.92 -8.74 -16.53
C PRO A 119 8.12 -9.64 -15.29
N GLU A 120 9.21 -9.44 -14.55
CA GLU A 120 9.52 -10.20 -13.33
C GLU A 120 9.20 -9.45 -12.03
N ALA A 121 8.65 -8.24 -12.12
CA ALA A 121 8.34 -7.44 -10.94
C ALA A 121 7.25 -8.04 -10.05
N VAL A 122 7.32 -7.73 -8.76
CA VAL A 122 6.17 -7.86 -7.84
C VAL A 122 5.38 -6.55 -7.87
N LEU A 123 4.06 -6.63 -8.08
CA LEU A 123 3.18 -5.47 -8.11
C LEU A 123 2.53 -5.26 -6.74
N VAL A 124 2.77 -4.10 -6.14
CA VAL A 124 2.10 -3.65 -4.92
C VAL A 124 1.02 -2.64 -5.30
N ILE A 125 -0.24 -3.05 -5.19
CA ILE A 125 -1.38 -2.23 -5.59
C ILE A 125 -1.85 -1.40 -4.39
N VAL A 126 -1.97 -0.09 -4.58
CA VAL A 126 -2.42 0.87 -3.57
C VAL A 126 -3.67 1.62 -4.05
N SER A 127 -3.90 1.64 -5.37
CA SER A 127 -5.03 2.33 -6.00
C SER A 127 -6.36 1.77 -5.54
N ASN A 128 -7.35 2.66 -5.37
CA ASN A 128 -8.69 2.31 -4.90
C ASN A 128 -9.73 2.35 -6.04
N PRO A 129 -10.80 1.52 -5.94
CA PRO A 129 -11.08 0.50 -4.91
C PRO A 129 -10.11 -0.68 -4.98
N LEU A 130 -9.43 -0.97 -3.87
CA LEU A 130 -8.24 -1.81 -3.85
C LEU A 130 -8.46 -3.20 -4.44
N ASP A 131 -9.43 -3.95 -3.92
CA ASP A 131 -9.64 -5.35 -4.33
C ASP A 131 -9.98 -5.44 -5.83
N ALA A 132 -10.78 -4.48 -6.35
CA ALA A 132 -11.06 -4.38 -7.78
C ALA A 132 -9.81 -4.06 -8.61
N MET A 133 -8.95 -3.17 -8.13
CA MET A 133 -7.71 -2.82 -8.84
C MET A 133 -6.68 -3.96 -8.82
N CYS A 134 -6.67 -4.78 -7.77
CA CYS A 134 -5.88 -6.02 -7.75
C CYS A 134 -6.35 -7.02 -8.82
N HIS A 135 -7.67 -7.17 -9.02
CA HIS A 135 -8.22 -7.98 -10.11
C HIS A 135 -7.81 -7.45 -11.49
N VAL A 136 -7.87 -6.12 -11.69
CA VAL A 136 -7.42 -5.49 -12.92
C VAL A 136 -5.94 -5.76 -13.16
N ALA A 137 -5.10 -5.58 -12.14
CA ALA A 137 -3.67 -5.82 -12.25
C ALA A 137 -3.34 -7.29 -12.57
N LEU A 138 -4.01 -8.24 -11.94
CA LEU A 138 -3.85 -9.66 -12.24
C LEU A 138 -4.21 -9.99 -13.68
N HIS A 139 -5.35 -9.49 -14.15
CA HIS A 139 -5.84 -9.75 -15.51
C HIS A 139 -4.94 -9.11 -16.59
N GLU A 140 -4.57 -7.85 -16.40
CA GLU A 140 -3.85 -7.07 -17.41
C GLU A 140 -2.35 -7.38 -17.48
N SER A 141 -1.74 -7.84 -16.37
CA SER A 141 -0.34 -8.23 -16.36
C SER A 141 -0.12 -9.65 -16.89
N GLY A 142 -1.06 -10.56 -16.66
CA GLY A 142 -0.86 -11.98 -16.84
C GLY A 142 0.19 -12.59 -15.89
N PHE A 143 0.56 -11.88 -14.83
CA PHE A 143 1.52 -12.36 -13.85
C PHE A 143 0.93 -13.48 -12.98
N PRO A 144 1.76 -14.35 -12.40
CA PRO A 144 1.32 -15.25 -11.33
C PRO A 144 0.66 -14.47 -10.18
N ARG A 145 -0.38 -15.05 -9.59
CA ARG A 145 -1.15 -14.41 -8.51
C ARG A 145 -0.28 -13.99 -7.32
N GLU A 146 0.79 -14.73 -7.06
CA GLU A 146 1.74 -14.48 -5.98
C GLU A 146 2.49 -13.15 -6.15
N ARG A 147 2.58 -12.65 -7.36
CA ARG A 147 3.23 -11.37 -7.68
C ARG A 147 2.29 -10.17 -7.70
N ILE A 148 1.00 -10.36 -7.37
CA ILE A 148 0.02 -9.27 -7.24
C ILE A 148 -0.40 -9.17 -5.78
N VAL A 149 0.00 -8.10 -5.12
CA VAL A 149 -0.22 -7.90 -3.68
C VAL A 149 -0.92 -6.57 -3.44
N GLY A 150 -2.08 -6.60 -2.79
CA GLY A 150 -2.81 -5.37 -2.44
C GLY A 150 -2.44 -4.83 -1.05
N GLN A 151 -2.13 -3.54 -1.00
CA GLN A 151 -1.85 -2.83 0.25
C GLN A 151 -3.17 -2.41 0.91
N ALA A 152 -3.59 -3.15 1.94
CA ALA A 152 -4.79 -2.87 2.73
C ALA A 152 -4.59 -3.19 4.20
N GLY A 153 -4.51 -4.48 4.53
CA GLY A 153 -4.43 -4.96 5.90
C GLY A 153 -3.23 -4.42 6.68
N ALA A 154 -2.10 -4.15 6.02
CA ALA A 154 -0.94 -3.51 6.64
C ALA A 154 -1.30 -2.13 7.21
N LEU A 155 -2.02 -1.30 6.44
CA LEU A 155 -2.49 0.02 6.89
C LEU A 155 -3.58 -0.10 7.96
N ASP A 156 -4.56 -0.97 7.74
CA ASP A 156 -5.70 -1.12 8.66
C ASP A 156 -5.24 -1.68 10.01
N THR A 157 -4.27 -2.60 10.00
CA THR A 157 -3.60 -3.10 11.21
C THR A 157 -2.85 -1.98 11.93
N ALA A 158 -2.10 -1.13 11.21
CA ALA A 158 -1.39 0.00 11.81
C ALA A 158 -2.35 0.97 12.50
N ARG A 159 -3.51 1.27 11.92
CA ARG A 159 -4.56 2.09 12.55
C ARG A 159 -5.08 1.46 13.83
N TYR A 160 -5.43 0.18 13.75
CA TYR A 160 -5.95 -0.60 14.88
C TYR A 160 -4.97 -0.62 16.06
N MET A 161 -3.70 -0.93 15.80
CA MET A 161 -2.65 -0.92 16.80
C MET A 161 -2.42 0.48 17.39
N THR A 162 -2.47 1.52 16.56
CA THR A 162 -2.32 2.91 17.00
C THR A 162 -3.43 3.31 17.97
N PHE A 163 -4.68 2.99 17.66
CA PHE A 163 -5.81 3.36 18.52
C PHE A 163 -5.81 2.58 19.84
N ILE A 164 -5.38 1.32 19.85
CA ILE A 164 -5.15 0.56 21.08
C ILE A 164 -4.05 1.21 21.93
N ALA A 165 -2.92 1.55 21.30
CA ALA A 165 -1.81 2.20 22.00
C ALA A 165 -2.21 3.54 22.61
N MET A 166 -3.01 4.34 21.89
CA MET A 166 -3.53 5.63 22.38
C MET A 166 -4.47 5.45 23.57
N GLU A 167 -5.35 4.46 23.52
CA GLU A 167 -6.31 4.18 24.60
C GLU A 167 -5.59 3.75 25.89
N LEU A 168 -4.62 2.86 25.76
CA LEU A 168 -3.88 2.32 26.89
C LEU A 168 -2.73 3.23 27.38
N GLY A 169 -2.38 4.28 26.63
CA GLY A 169 -1.25 5.14 26.95
C GLY A 169 0.10 4.43 26.88
N VAL A 170 0.27 3.45 25.98
CA VAL A 170 1.48 2.64 25.81
C VAL A 170 2.16 2.90 24.48
N SER A 171 3.40 2.42 24.33
CA SER A 171 4.10 2.45 23.04
C SER A 171 3.40 1.56 22.02
N VAL A 172 3.18 2.07 20.81
CA VAL A 172 2.65 1.27 19.70
C VAL A 172 3.59 0.11 19.32
N LYS A 173 4.86 0.16 19.69
CA LYS A 173 5.84 -0.93 19.45
C LYS A 173 5.52 -2.20 20.23
N ASP A 174 4.79 -2.07 21.32
CA ASP A 174 4.40 -3.20 22.17
C ASP A 174 3.03 -3.79 21.79
N VAL A 175 2.32 -3.14 20.86
CA VAL A 175 1.01 -3.61 20.40
C VAL A 175 1.20 -4.53 19.19
N HIS A 176 0.67 -5.74 19.27
CA HIS A 176 0.63 -6.72 18.21
C HIS A 176 -0.81 -7.05 17.87
N GLY A 177 -1.20 -6.88 16.64
CA GLY A 177 -2.56 -7.13 16.18
C GLY A 177 -2.61 -7.39 14.68
N MET A 178 -3.78 -7.74 14.19
CA MET A 178 -4.00 -8.00 12.77
C MET A 178 -5.41 -7.63 12.37
N VAL A 179 -5.54 -7.02 11.18
CA VAL A 179 -6.81 -6.71 10.54
C VAL A 179 -6.84 -7.38 9.17
N LEU A 180 -7.86 -8.18 8.92
CA LEU A 180 -8.08 -8.97 7.71
C LEU A 180 -9.33 -8.48 6.96
N GLY A 181 -9.74 -9.22 5.93
CA GLY A 181 -10.96 -8.95 5.17
C GLY A 181 -10.79 -7.89 4.08
N GLY A 182 -11.90 -7.37 3.56
CA GLY A 182 -11.90 -6.33 2.53
C GLY A 182 -11.48 -4.97 3.08
N HIS A 183 -10.75 -4.19 2.28
CA HIS A 183 -10.35 -2.84 2.68
C HIS A 183 -11.55 -1.90 2.79
N GLY A 184 -11.75 -1.28 3.97
CA GLY A 184 -12.86 -0.39 4.28
C GLY A 184 -13.87 -1.01 5.24
N ASP A 185 -15.16 -0.89 4.94
CA ASP A 185 -16.26 -1.32 5.86
C ASP A 185 -16.25 -2.84 6.16
N GLN A 186 -15.63 -3.63 5.30
CA GLN A 186 -15.57 -5.09 5.40
C GLN A 186 -14.30 -5.60 6.10
N MET A 187 -13.50 -4.71 6.68
CA MET A 187 -12.34 -5.13 7.45
C MET A 187 -12.73 -5.87 8.74
N VAL A 188 -11.92 -6.82 9.11
CA VAL A 188 -12.12 -7.70 10.27
C VAL A 188 -10.91 -7.61 11.20
N PRO A 189 -10.89 -6.70 12.17
CA PRO A 189 -9.92 -6.72 13.26
C PRO A 189 -10.04 -8.01 14.08
N LEU A 190 -8.92 -8.54 14.58
CA LEU A 190 -8.84 -9.81 15.29
C LEU A 190 -8.50 -9.59 16.78
N PRO A 191 -9.48 -9.24 17.65
CA PRO A 191 -9.21 -8.96 19.07
C PRO A 191 -8.60 -10.16 19.83
N HIS A 192 -9.04 -11.39 19.51
CA HIS A 192 -8.52 -12.61 20.13
C HIS A 192 -7.06 -12.93 19.78
N HIS A 193 -6.54 -12.28 18.71
CA HIS A 193 -5.15 -12.39 18.25
C HIS A 193 -4.39 -11.09 18.44
N THR A 194 -4.88 -10.21 19.31
CA THR A 194 -4.27 -8.92 19.59
C THR A 194 -3.76 -8.88 21.02
N SER A 195 -2.52 -8.44 21.18
CA SER A 195 -1.87 -8.36 22.49
C SER A 195 -1.05 -7.09 22.65
N VAL A 196 -0.77 -6.71 23.88
CA VAL A 196 0.17 -5.65 24.25
C VAL A 196 1.24 -6.29 25.12
N ALA A 197 2.49 -6.30 24.67
CA ALA A 197 3.60 -6.98 25.32
C ALA A 197 3.28 -8.44 25.71
N GLY A 198 2.47 -9.14 24.88
CA GLY A 198 2.05 -10.52 25.09
C GLY A 198 0.79 -10.70 25.94
N ILE A 199 0.26 -9.65 26.56
CA ILE A 199 -1.00 -9.72 27.32
C ILE A 199 -2.17 -9.53 26.32
N PRO A 200 -3.16 -10.44 26.29
CA PRO A 200 -4.31 -10.29 25.39
C PRO A 200 -5.05 -8.97 25.61
N VAL A 201 -5.39 -8.27 24.52
CA VAL A 201 -6.09 -6.98 24.61
C VAL A 201 -7.43 -7.08 25.36
N LEU A 202 -8.09 -8.23 25.29
CA LEU A 202 -9.34 -8.52 25.98
C LEU A 202 -9.22 -8.56 27.52
N GLU A 203 -7.99 -8.66 28.06
CA GLU A 203 -7.71 -8.57 29.50
C GLU A 203 -7.35 -7.14 29.92
N LEU A 204 -7.04 -6.25 28.96
CA LEU A 204 -6.55 -4.88 29.22
C LEU A 204 -7.63 -3.80 29.10
N MET A 205 -8.71 -4.09 28.39
CA MET A 205 -9.83 -3.15 28.22
C MET A 205 -11.17 -3.89 28.14
N ASP A 206 -12.25 -3.19 28.48
CA ASP A 206 -13.58 -3.74 28.35
C ASP A 206 -14.03 -3.85 26.88
N ARG A 207 -15.10 -4.59 26.66
CA ARG A 207 -15.61 -4.88 25.33
C ARG A 207 -16.15 -3.64 24.63
N GLU A 208 -16.77 -2.72 25.35
CA GLU A 208 -17.35 -1.50 24.80
C GLU A 208 -16.25 -0.59 24.23
N THR A 209 -15.19 -0.38 24.98
CA THR A 209 -13.99 0.37 24.56
C THR A 209 -13.35 -0.25 23.32
N LEU A 210 -13.18 -1.57 23.33
CA LEU A 210 -12.58 -2.28 22.19
C LEU A 210 -13.47 -2.20 20.93
N ASP A 211 -14.77 -2.34 21.04
CA ASP A 211 -15.70 -2.20 19.92
C ASP A 211 -15.70 -0.76 19.37
N ALA A 212 -15.56 0.26 20.21
CA ALA A 212 -15.38 1.64 19.78
C ALA A 212 -14.08 1.84 18.98
N ILE A 213 -12.97 1.23 19.41
CA ILE A 213 -11.69 1.22 18.68
C ILE A 213 -11.83 0.53 17.32
N ILE A 214 -12.51 -0.61 17.27
CA ILE A 214 -12.77 -1.33 16.01
C ILE A 214 -13.55 -0.44 15.03
N GLU A 215 -14.63 0.20 15.49
CA GLU A 215 -15.42 1.12 14.65
C GLU A 215 -14.61 2.35 14.20
N ARG A 216 -13.77 2.91 15.07
CA ARG A 216 -12.86 3.99 14.71
C ARG A 216 -11.84 3.54 13.66
N THR A 217 -11.33 2.31 13.77
CA THR A 217 -10.40 1.73 12.78
C THR A 217 -11.05 1.67 11.39
N ARG A 218 -12.30 1.19 11.31
CA ARG A 218 -13.07 1.16 10.05
C ARG A 218 -13.26 2.55 9.44
N LYS A 219 -13.47 3.55 10.27
CA LYS A 219 -13.72 4.95 9.87
C LYS A 219 -12.46 5.80 9.78
N GLY A 220 -11.29 5.28 10.14
CA GLY A 220 -10.04 6.05 10.28
C GLY A 220 -9.61 6.84 9.03
N GLY A 221 -9.86 6.29 7.84
CA GLY A 221 -9.64 7.04 6.60
C GLY A 221 -10.55 8.27 6.48
N GLY A 222 -11.83 8.12 6.84
CA GLY A 222 -12.81 9.21 6.84
C GLY A 222 -12.53 10.26 7.90
N GLU A 223 -12.06 9.86 9.09
CA GLU A 223 -11.63 10.77 10.16
C GLU A 223 -10.52 11.71 9.68
N ILE A 224 -9.50 11.17 9.01
CA ILE A 224 -8.40 11.97 8.44
C ILE A 224 -8.90 12.92 7.34
N VAL A 225 -9.78 12.45 6.46
CA VAL A 225 -10.39 13.31 5.43
C VAL A 225 -11.20 14.44 6.05
N GLY A 226 -11.93 14.17 7.13
CA GLY A 226 -12.68 15.19 7.86
C GLY A 226 -11.78 16.29 8.45
N LEU A 227 -10.60 15.92 8.93
CA LEU A 227 -9.64 16.86 9.52
C LEU A 227 -8.82 17.63 8.46
N LEU A 228 -8.38 16.97 7.40
CA LEU A 228 -7.47 17.55 6.40
C LEU A 228 -8.17 18.11 5.17
N GLY A 229 -9.41 17.69 4.87
CA GLY A 229 -10.08 17.99 3.61
C GLY A 229 -9.64 17.13 2.41
N TYR A 230 -8.64 16.25 2.61
CA TYR A 230 -8.13 15.30 1.62
C TYR A 230 -7.67 13.99 2.29
N SER A 231 -7.42 12.95 1.50
CA SER A 231 -7.00 11.64 2.03
C SER A 231 -5.62 11.71 2.66
N GLY A 232 -5.45 11.04 3.81
CA GLY A 232 -4.14 10.84 4.41
C GLY A 232 -3.20 10.07 3.48
N TYR A 233 -1.89 10.33 3.59
CA TYR A 233 -0.89 9.71 2.72
C TYR A 233 0.36 9.21 3.46
N TYR A 234 0.63 9.69 4.67
CA TYR A 234 1.78 9.20 5.45
C TYR A 234 1.64 7.72 5.81
N ALA A 235 0.54 7.34 6.46
CA ALA A 235 0.33 5.95 6.88
C ALA A 235 0.17 4.98 5.69
N PRO A 236 -0.56 5.30 4.60
CA PRO A 236 -0.56 4.47 3.40
C PRO A 236 0.83 4.29 2.79
N ALA A 237 1.63 5.35 2.72
CA ALA A 237 3.00 5.27 2.21
C ALA A 237 3.88 4.39 3.10
N ALA A 238 3.80 4.53 4.44
CA ALA A 238 4.54 3.70 5.38
C ALA A 238 4.19 2.22 5.25
N ALA A 239 2.90 1.89 5.20
CA ALA A 239 2.44 0.53 5.02
C ALA A 239 2.94 -0.06 3.68
N THR A 240 2.93 0.75 2.60
CA THR A 240 3.47 0.37 1.30
C THR A 240 4.98 0.08 1.39
N VAL A 241 5.75 0.98 2.03
CA VAL A 241 7.21 0.83 2.15
C VAL A 241 7.57 -0.40 2.99
N SER A 242 6.82 -0.71 4.04
CA SER A 242 7.04 -1.93 4.82
C SER A 242 6.87 -3.22 3.99
N MET A 243 5.95 -3.21 3.01
CA MET A 243 5.77 -4.31 2.05
C MET A 243 6.92 -4.35 1.03
N VAL A 244 7.29 -3.19 0.49
CA VAL A 244 8.44 -3.07 -0.44
C VAL A 244 9.72 -3.57 0.23
N GLU A 245 9.99 -3.17 1.47
CA GLU A 245 11.15 -3.62 2.24
C GLU A 245 11.16 -5.15 2.42
N ALA A 246 10.01 -5.73 2.77
CA ALA A 246 9.89 -7.18 2.92
C ALA A 246 10.21 -7.93 1.62
N ILE A 247 9.84 -7.38 0.46
CA ILE A 247 10.11 -7.95 -0.86
C ILE A 247 11.59 -7.74 -1.23
N VAL A 248 12.09 -6.52 -1.16
CA VAL A 248 13.45 -6.14 -1.60
C VAL A 248 14.53 -6.86 -0.79
N LYS A 249 14.29 -7.03 0.53
CA LYS A 249 15.20 -7.70 1.46
C LYS A 249 14.90 -9.20 1.67
N ASP A 250 13.93 -9.77 0.97
CA ASP A 250 13.44 -11.15 1.15
C ASP A 250 13.18 -11.51 2.62
N GLN A 251 12.52 -10.62 3.36
CA GLN A 251 12.38 -10.77 4.81
C GLN A 251 11.42 -11.88 5.24
N LYS A 252 10.54 -12.36 4.34
CA LYS A 252 9.50 -13.36 4.63
C LYS A 252 8.62 -12.97 5.82
N ARG A 253 8.26 -11.70 5.89
CA ARG A 253 7.39 -11.18 6.93
C ARG A 253 5.95 -11.61 6.72
N VAL A 254 5.27 -11.92 7.81
CA VAL A 254 3.81 -12.10 7.79
C VAL A 254 3.16 -10.72 7.83
N ILE A 255 2.55 -10.32 6.72
CA ILE A 255 1.88 -9.01 6.57
C ILE A 255 0.46 -9.25 6.06
N PRO A 256 -0.58 -8.72 6.72
CA PRO A 256 -1.93 -8.80 6.18
C PRO A 256 -2.02 -7.97 4.89
N SER A 257 -2.35 -8.63 3.79
CA SER A 257 -2.38 -8.05 2.45
C SER A 257 -3.52 -8.64 1.64
N ALA A 258 -4.04 -7.90 0.66
CA ALA A 258 -5.00 -8.47 -0.27
C ALA A 258 -4.28 -9.44 -1.22
N ALA A 259 -4.69 -10.69 -1.17
CA ALA A 259 -4.17 -11.79 -1.99
C ALA A 259 -5.30 -12.45 -2.78
N TYR A 260 -4.99 -12.97 -3.97
CA TYR A 260 -5.95 -13.72 -4.78
C TYR A 260 -6.09 -15.14 -4.24
N LEU A 261 -7.31 -15.50 -3.86
CA LEU A 261 -7.63 -16.79 -3.27
C LEU A 261 -8.17 -17.76 -4.33
N GLU A 262 -7.67 -19.00 -4.29
CA GLU A 262 -8.08 -20.11 -5.15
C GLU A 262 -8.46 -21.35 -4.33
N GLY A 263 -9.21 -21.15 -3.26
CA GLY A 263 -9.68 -22.20 -2.34
C GLY A 263 -9.25 -21.97 -0.89
N GLU A 264 -8.24 -21.14 -0.66
CA GLU A 264 -7.81 -20.78 0.69
C GLU A 264 -8.96 -20.12 1.46
N TYR A 265 -9.08 -20.42 2.74
CA TYR A 265 -10.18 -19.96 3.61
C TYR A 265 -11.60 -20.28 3.09
N GLY A 266 -11.74 -21.21 2.12
CA GLY A 266 -13.02 -21.55 1.49
C GLY A 266 -13.50 -20.56 0.44
N TYR A 267 -12.69 -19.58 0.06
CA TYR A 267 -12.99 -18.58 -0.96
C TYR A 267 -12.26 -18.86 -2.26
N ASN A 268 -12.86 -18.47 -3.38
CA ASN A 268 -12.32 -18.73 -4.71
C ASN A 268 -12.50 -17.50 -5.61
N ARG A 269 -11.48 -17.21 -6.43
CA ARG A 269 -11.51 -16.18 -7.47
C ARG A 269 -11.79 -14.77 -6.95
N LEU A 270 -11.26 -14.41 -5.79
CA LEU A 270 -11.37 -13.08 -5.24
C LEU A 270 -10.09 -12.64 -4.53
N PHE A 271 -9.84 -11.34 -4.52
CA PHE A 271 -8.86 -10.72 -3.65
C PHE A 271 -9.48 -10.44 -2.29
N MET A 272 -8.78 -10.82 -1.23
CA MET A 272 -9.20 -10.57 0.15
C MET A 272 -7.96 -10.38 1.04
N GLY A 273 -8.06 -9.52 2.03
CA GLY A 273 -7.04 -9.30 3.04
C GLY A 273 -6.88 -10.54 3.94
N VAL A 274 -5.74 -11.21 3.79
CA VAL A 274 -5.34 -12.40 4.57
C VAL A 274 -3.90 -12.26 5.03
N PRO A 275 -3.44 -13.01 6.05
CA PRO A 275 -2.03 -13.07 6.39
C PRO A 275 -1.27 -13.70 5.24
N VAL A 276 -0.24 -13.03 4.74
CA VAL A 276 0.65 -13.58 3.70
C VAL A 276 2.09 -13.53 4.16
N VAL A 277 2.88 -14.51 3.75
CA VAL A 277 4.34 -14.46 3.90
C VAL A 277 4.89 -13.70 2.70
N LEU A 278 5.41 -12.50 2.91
CA LEU A 278 5.88 -11.61 1.84
C LEU A 278 7.41 -11.61 1.76
N GLY A 279 7.93 -11.96 0.60
CA GLY A 279 9.37 -12.02 0.31
C GLY A 279 9.68 -11.68 -1.15
N ALA A 280 10.88 -11.97 -1.61
CA ALA A 280 11.40 -11.55 -2.92
C ALA A 280 10.55 -11.99 -4.14
N GLY A 281 9.87 -13.12 -4.06
CA GLY A 281 8.96 -13.60 -5.12
C GLY A 281 7.52 -13.09 -5.01
N GLY A 282 7.24 -12.18 -4.08
CA GLY A 282 5.89 -11.77 -3.72
C GLY A 282 5.34 -12.62 -2.56
N ILE A 283 4.12 -13.12 -2.69
CA ILE A 283 3.46 -13.97 -1.69
C ILE A 283 4.06 -15.37 -1.76
N GLY A 284 4.66 -15.82 -0.66
CA GLY A 284 5.17 -17.19 -0.54
C GLY A 284 4.03 -18.20 -0.51
N THR A 285 4.23 -19.32 -1.21
CA THR A 285 3.39 -20.51 -1.06
C THR A 285 3.79 -21.20 0.24
N GLY A 286 2.98 -21.04 1.28
CA GLY A 286 3.16 -21.74 2.55
C GLY A 286 2.56 -23.14 2.52
#